data_d24f2b948781fbb19b7f8e6f021a949e
#
_entry.id   d24f2b948781fbb19b7f8e6f021a949e
#
_cell.length_a   1.000
_cell.length_b   1.000
_cell.length_c   1.000
_cell.angle_alpha   90.00
_cell.angle_beta   90.00
_cell.angle_gamma   90.00
#
_symmetry.space_group_name_H-M   'P 1'
#
loop_
_entity.id
_entity.type
_entity.pdbx_description
1 polymer ?
#
loop_
_entity_poly.entity_id
_entity_poly.type
_entity_poly.pdbx_seq_one_letter_code
_entity_poly.pdbx_strand_id
1 'polypeptide(L)'
;MSRKFVPWLLGLMTVVGMSSSALAHPKLMSSMPAADATVTAGPSELRLTFNENLEPSMSGVDVKDQSGKKIETGKAATDPADAKLLVIPLAAPLGDGTYNVDWHAVAADTHRIKGSYAFTVKR
;
A
#
# COMPACT_ATOMS: atom_id res chain seq x y z
N MET A 1 -58.53 -16.31 46.13
CA MET A 1 -58.02 -15.35 45.16
C MET A 1 -56.63 -15.72 44.79
N SER A 2 -56.46 -16.25 43.61
CA SER A 2 -55.14 -16.64 43.11
C SER A 2 -54.52 -15.44 42.39
N ARG A 3 -53.45 -14.91 42.95
CA ARG A 3 -52.64 -13.92 42.26
C ARG A 3 -51.71 -14.65 41.30
N LYS A 4 -51.94 -14.49 40.03
CA LYS A 4 -50.99 -14.97 39.01
C LYS A 4 -49.82 -14.03 38.94
N PHE A 5 -48.67 -14.47 39.43
CA PHE A 5 -47.42 -13.80 39.16
C PHE A 5 -47.00 -14.16 37.73
N VAL A 6 -46.95 -13.17 36.88
CA VAL A 6 -46.32 -13.28 35.56
C VAL A 6 -44.83 -13.03 35.79
N PRO A 7 -43.98 -14.03 35.58
CA PRO A 7 -42.56 -13.76 35.63
C PRO A 7 -42.21 -12.87 34.43
N TRP A 8 -41.78 -11.70 34.72
CA TRP A 8 -41.12 -10.87 33.72
C TRP A 8 -39.80 -11.54 33.41
N LEU A 9 -39.76 -12.25 32.30
CA LEU A 9 -38.52 -12.66 31.65
C LEU A 9 -37.86 -11.38 31.12
N LEU A 10 -36.97 -10.82 31.92
CA LEU A 10 -35.97 -9.92 31.41
C LEU A 10 -35.08 -10.75 30.48
N GLY A 11 -35.40 -10.68 29.20
CA GLY A 11 -34.50 -11.18 28.17
C GLY A 11 -33.22 -10.32 28.24
N LEU A 12 -32.19 -10.92 28.83
CA LEU A 12 -30.85 -10.35 28.74
C LEU A 12 -30.44 -10.46 27.28
N MET A 13 -30.66 -9.38 26.54
CA MET A 13 -30.15 -9.24 25.19
C MET A 13 -28.64 -9.02 25.33
N THR A 14 -27.90 -10.12 25.34
CA THR A 14 -26.44 -10.04 25.14
C THR A 14 -26.22 -9.55 23.71
N VAL A 15 -26.00 -8.27 23.59
CA VAL A 15 -25.41 -7.72 22.38
C VAL A 15 -23.99 -8.27 22.33
N VAL A 16 -23.80 -9.37 21.63
CA VAL A 16 -22.47 -9.80 21.23
C VAL A 16 -22.01 -8.74 20.24
N GLY A 17 -21.28 -7.75 20.74
CA GLY A 17 -20.55 -6.83 19.89
C GLY A 17 -19.60 -7.65 19.05
N MET A 18 -19.93 -7.83 17.77
CA MET A 18 -18.95 -8.29 16.80
C MET A 18 -17.91 -7.18 16.70
N SER A 19 -16.83 -7.28 17.49
CA SER A 19 -15.61 -6.61 17.15
C SER A 19 -15.11 -7.29 15.87
N SER A 20 -15.47 -6.72 14.71
CA SER A 20 -14.74 -7.01 13.49
C SER A 20 -13.32 -6.54 13.75
N SER A 21 -12.40 -7.46 14.07
CA SER A 21 -11.00 -7.18 13.90
C SER A 21 -10.84 -6.93 12.40
N ALA A 22 -10.85 -5.66 12.00
CA ALA A 22 -10.44 -5.29 10.68
C ALA A 22 -9.00 -5.79 10.55
N LEU A 23 -8.82 -6.91 9.83
CA LEU A 23 -7.50 -7.28 9.36
C LEU A 23 -7.00 -6.09 8.57
N ALA A 24 -6.02 -5.39 9.12
CA ALA A 24 -5.39 -4.29 8.43
C ALA A 24 -4.65 -4.91 7.23
N HIS A 25 -5.27 -4.84 6.06
CA HIS A 25 -4.58 -5.18 4.82
C HIS A 25 -3.58 -4.08 4.51
N PRO A 26 -2.32 -4.41 4.15
CA PRO A 26 -1.39 -3.42 3.63
C PRO A 26 -2.05 -2.68 2.47
N LYS A 27 -1.87 -1.38 2.44
CA LYS A 27 -2.46 -0.51 1.42
C LYS A 27 -1.45 0.55 1.03
N LEU A 28 -1.31 0.78 -0.27
CA LEU A 28 -0.56 1.92 -0.76
C LEU A 28 -1.36 3.20 -0.45
N MET A 29 -0.75 4.08 0.34
CA MET A 29 -1.36 5.35 0.76
C MET A 29 -0.99 6.49 -0.17
N SER A 30 0.25 6.53 -0.62
CA SER A 30 0.77 7.55 -1.52
C SER A 30 2.04 7.09 -2.22
N SER A 31 2.36 7.75 -3.31
CA SER A 31 3.60 7.52 -4.04
C SER A 31 4.18 8.83 -4.55
N MET A 32 5.50 8.82 -4.80
CA MET A 32 6.18 9.90 -5.51
C MET A 32 7.06 9.30 -6.62
N PRO A 33 6.82 9.64 -7.88
CA PRO A 33 5.69 10.44 -8.36
C PRO A 33 4.32 9.84 -8.02
N ALA A 34 3.31 10.69 -7.85
CA ALA A 34 1.95 10.24 -7.53
C ALA A 34 1.29 9.53 -8.73
N ALA A 35 0.34 8.67 -8.44
CA ALA A 35 -0.46 8.01 -9.47
C ALA A 35 -1.13 9.05 -10.37
N ASP A 36 -1.05 8.83 -11.68
CA ASP A 36 -1.59 9.68 -12.73
C ASP A 36 -1.01 11.11 -12.80
N ALA A 37 0.03 11.38 -12.03
CA ALA A 37 0.70 12.69 -12.05
C ALA A 37 1.57 12.85 -13.30
N THR A 38 1.70 14.10 -13.73
CA THR A 38 2.71 14.53 -14.69
C THR A 38 3.74 15.38 -13.96
N VAL A 39 5.00 14.95 -14.01
CA VAL A 39 6.11 15.66 -13.40
C VAL A 39 7.01 16.27 -14.46
N THR A 40 7.67 17.37 -14.13
CA THR A 40 8.52 18.13 -15.07
C THR A 40 9.98 17.70 -15.06
N ALA A 41 10.36 16.89 -14.08
CA ALA A 41 11.72 16.34 -13.97
C ALA A 41 11.65 14.84 -13.71
N GLY A 42 12.53 14.08 -14.36
CA GLY A 42 12.63 12.65 -14.13
C GLY A 42 13.07 12.33 -12.70
N PRO A 43 12.33 11.50 -11.97
CA PRO A 43 12.74 11.09 -10.64
C PRO A 43 14.01 10.24 -10.68
N SER A 44 14.81 10.32 -9.64
CA SER A 44 15.98 9.45 -9.43
C SER A 44 15.66 8.26 -8.51
N GLU A 45 14.51 8.30 -7.85
CA GLU A 45 13.99 7.24 -7.00
C GLU A 45 12.46 7.24 -7.01
N LEU A 46 11.88 6.12 -6.65
CA LEU A 46 10.45 6.00 -6.37
C LEU A 46 10.27 5.86 -4.86
N ARG A 47 9.23 6.51 -4.34
CA ARG A 47 8.88 6.45 -2.92
C ARG A 47 7.43 6.01 -2.80
N LEU A 48 7.19 4.89 -2.12
CA LEU A 48 5.87 4.32 -1.92
C LEU A 48 5.60 4.23 -0.43
N THR A 49 4.56 4.92 0.03
CA THR A 49 4.15 4.93 1.43
C THR A 49 2.95 4.03 1.63
N PHE A 50 3.07 3.10 2.56
CA PHE A 50 2.01 2.16 2.93
C PHE A 50 1.46 2.48 4.33
N ASN A 51 0.37 1.83 4.70
CA ASN A 51 -0.22 1.98 6.03
C ASN A 51 0.36 1.04 7.09
N GLU A 52 1.29 0.17 6.70
CA GLU A 52 1.90 -0.83 7.57
C GLU A 52 3.41 -0.90 7.39
N ASN A 53 4.10 -1.35 8.43
CA ASN A 53 5.52 -1.66 8.32
C ASN A 53 5.76 -2.77 7.30
N LEU A 54 6.78 -2.60 6.50
CA LEU A 54 7.09 -3.49 5.39
C LEU A 54 8.31 -4.37 5.68
N GLU A 55 8.32 -5.51 5.00
CA GLU A 55 9.49 -6.34 4.84
C GLU A 55 10.16 -5.98 3.50
N PRO A 56 11.23 -5.17 3.50
CA PRO A 56 11.80 -4.66 2.26
C PRO A 56 12.44 -5.72 1.38
N SER A 57 12.96 -6.80 1.97
CA SER A 57 13.57 -7.89 1.21
C SER A 57 12.57 -8.65 0.34
N MET A 58 11.28 -8.52 0.63
CA MET A 58 10.19 -9.21 -0.07
C MET A 58 9.26 -8.23 -0.80
N SER A 59 9.60 -6.95 -0.79
CA SER A 59 8.83 -5.87 -1.42
C SER A 59 9.62 -5.24 -2.54
N GLY A 60 8.94 -4.68 -3.54
CA GLY A 60 9.62 -4.03 -4.64
C GLY A 60 8.69 -3.57 -5.74
N VAL A 61 9.29 -3.19 -6.85
CA VAL A 61 8.58 -2.71 -8.03
C VAL A 61 9.20 -3.27 -9.31
N ASP A 62 8.36 -3.37 -10.35
CA ASP A 62 8.77 -3.49 -11.74
C ASP A 62 8.30 -2.23 -12.48
N VAL A 63 9.22 -1.48 -13.04
CA VAL A 63 8.94 -0.26 -13.80
C VAL A 63 9.09 -0.56 -15.29
N LYS A 64 8.10 -0.16 -16.07
CA LYS A 64 8.13 -0.30 -17.53
C LYS A 64 7.81 1.05 -18.18
N ASP A 65 8.47 1.33 -19.28
CA ASP A 65 8.09 2.45 -20.12
C ASP A 65 6.85 2.13 -20.96
N GLN A 66 6.36 3.10 -21.71
CA GLN A 66 5.15 2.94 -22.53
C GLN A 66 5.31 1.94 -23.68
N SER A 67 6.54 1.55 -24.03
CA SER A 67 6.81 0.48 -24.99
C SER A 67 6.86 -0.90 -24.35
N GLY A 68 6.71 -0.98 -23.03
CA GLY A 68 6.81 -2.22 -22.27
C GLY A 68 8.23 -2.60 -21.88
N LYS A 69 9.21 -1.75 -22.17
CA LYS A 69 10.60 -2.00 -21.81
C LYS A 69 10.81 -1.81 -20.31
N LYS A 70 11.43 -2.78 -19.67
CA LYS A 70 11.77 -2.72 -18.26
C LYS A 70 12.84 -1.66 -17.99
N ILE A 71 12.59 -0.85 -16.97
CA ILE A 71 13.53 0.15 -16.46
C ILE A 71 14.33 -0.48 -15.31
N GLU A 72 15.64 -0.33 -15.37
CA GLU A 72 16.55 -0.80 -14.33
C GLU A 72 16.34 -0.02 -13.03
N THR A 73 16.19 -0.74 -11.93
CA THR A 73 16.06 -0.19 -10.58
C THR A 73 17.13 -0.77 -9.65
N GLY A 74 17.48 -0.01 -8.64
CA GLY A 74 18.25 -0.51 -7.52
C GLY A 74 17.40 -1.36 -6.56
N LYS A 75 18.02 -1.83 -5.51
CA LYS A 75 17.37 -2.63 -4.48
C LYS A 75 16.39 -1.78 -3.67
N ALA A 76 15.16 -2.26 -3.50
CA ALA A 76 14.18 -1.63 -2.63
C ALA A 76 14.63 -1.73 -1.16
N ALA A 77 14.45 -0.64 -0.43
CA ALA A 77 14.71 -0.57 1.00
C ALA A 77 13.66 0.30 1.67
N THR A 78 13.44 0.10 2.96
CA THR A 78 12.64 1.04 3.73
C THR A 78 13.47 2.23 4.18
N ASP A 79 12.83 3.39 4.32
CA ASP A 79 13.47 4.57 4.89
C ASP A 79 13.91 4.24 6.34
N PRO A 80 15.13 4.63 6.77
CA PRO A 80 15.60 4.34 8.13
C PRO A 80 14.73 4.94 9.23
N ALA A 81 14.00 6.02 8.94
CA ALA A 81 13.10 6.68 9.89
C ALA A 81 11.64 6.24 9.76
N ASP A 82 11.29 5.49 8.71
CA ASP A 82 9.90 5.09 8.44
C ASP A 82 9.83 3.74 7.73
N ALA A 83 9.52 2.70 8.48
CA ALA A 83 9.39 1.34 7.96
C ALA A 83 8.17 1.13 7.04
N LYS A 84 7.31 2.14 6.91
CA LYS A 84 6.16 2.15 5.99
C LYS A 84 6.48 2.75 4.63
N LEU A 85 7.64 3.38 4.51
CA LEU A 85 8.10 4.02 3.29
C LEU A 85 9.11 3.14 2.57
N LEU A 86 8.73 2.67 1.39
CA LEU A 86 9.60 1.90 0.50
C LEU A 86 10.27 2.86 -0.49
N VAL A 87 11.58 2.83 -0.56
CA VAL A 87 12.39 3.64 -1.47
C VAL A 87 13.07 2.74 -2.47
N ILE A 88 12.88 3.03 -3.76
CA ILE A 88 13.45 2.28 -4.85
C ILE A 88 14.34 3.22 -5.68
N PRO A 89 15.66 3.10 -5.60
CA PRO A 89 16.54 3.87 -6.45
C PRO A 89 16.38 3.48 -7.93
N LEU A 90 16.47 4.47 -8.81
CA LEU A 90 16.54 4.24 -10.25
C LEU A 90 18.00 4.33 -10.68
N ALA A 91 18.39 3.52 -11.69
CA ALA A 91 19.77 3.50 -12.20
C ALA A 91 20.17 4.83 -12.83
N ALA A 92 19.18 5.56 -13.39
CA ALA A 92 19.36 6.91 -13.94
C ALA A 92 18.00 7.64 -13.83
N PRO A 93 18.00 9.00 -13.82
CA PRO A 93 16.76 9.75 -13.90
C PRO A 93 15.96 9.37 -15.15
N LEU A 94 14.64 9.26 -15.02
CA LEU A 94 13.77 8.89 -16.11
C LEU A 94 13.64 10.03 -17.13
N GLY A 95 13.67 9.69 -18.41
CA GLY A 95 13.36 10.61 -19.50
C GLY A 95 11.88 10.88 -19.65
N ASP A 96 11.53 11.74 -20.63
CA ASP A 96 10.12 12.00 -20.94
C ASP A 96 9.41 10.73 -21.37
N GLY A 97 8.19 10.57 -20.93
CA GLY A 97 7.33 9.43 -21.24
C GLY A 97 6.43 9.03 -20.09
N THR A 98 5.58 8.05 -20.36
CA THR A 98 4.68 7.47 -19.36
C THR A 98 5.28 6.17 -18.86
N TYR A 99 5.28 5.99 -17.55
CA TYR A 99 5.84 4.83 -16.87
C TYR A 99 4.77 4.11 -16.07
N ASN A 100 4.77 2.79 -16.16
CA ASN A 100 3.92 1.94 -15.36
C ASN A 100 4.73 1.31 -14.22
N VAL A 101 4.24 1.40 -13.01
CA VAL A 101 4.87 0.85 -11.82
C VAL A 101 4.00 -0.27 -11.29
N ASP A 102 4.45 -1.50 -11.46
CA ASP A 102 3.84 -2.67 -10.83
C ASP A 102 4.57 -2.90 -9.51
N TRP A 103 3.87 -2.75 -8.42
CA TRP A 103 4.46 -2.91 -7.10
C TRP A 103 3.93 -4.15 -6.38
N HIS A 104 4.75 -4.71 -5.52
CA HIS A 104 4.38 -5.77 -4.59
C HIS A 104 4.93 -5.41 -3.21
N ALA A 105 4.17 -5.65 -2.18
CA ALA A 105 4.56 -5.36 -0.82
C ALA A 105 4.18 -6.50 0.12
N VAL A 106 5.09 -6.80 1.02
CA VAL A 106 4.87 -7.75 2.11
C VAL A 106 4.97 -6.98 3.41
N ALA A 107 3.90 -6.98 4.20
CA ALA A 107 3.91 -6.38 5.51
C ALA A 107 4.72 -7.24 6.50
N ALA A 108 5.15 -6.62 7.60
CA ALA A 108 5.92 -7.32 8.63
C ALA A 108 5.17 -8.52 9.24
N ASP A 109 3.83 -8.54 9.15
CA ASP A 109 2.96 -9.65 9.54
C ASP A 109 2.78 -10.72 8.45
N THR A 110 3.55 -10.65 7.35
CA THR A 110 3.55 -11.56 6.21
C THR A 110 2.39 -11.44 5.20
N HIS A 111 1.46 -10.51 5.37
CA HIS A 111 0.44 -10.24 4.35
C HIS A 111 1.07 -9.67 3.08
N ARG A 112 0.66 -10.22 1.94
CA ARG A 112 1.16 -9.84 0.61
C ARG A 112 0.08 -9.11 -0.17
N ILE A 113 0.45 -7.98 -0.75
CA ILE A 113 -0.41 -7.25 -1.68
C ILE A 113 0.38 -6.80 -2.89
N LYS A 114 -0.33 -6.52 -3.97
CA LYS A 114 0.23 -5.99 -5.20
C LYS A 114 -0.73 -4.99 -5.83
N GLY A 115 -0.20 -4.11 -6.63
CA GLY A 115 -0.98 -3.13 -7.37
C GLY A 115 -0.14 -2.49 -8.47
N SER A 116 -0.74 -1.51 -9.10
CA SER A 116 -0.13 -0.82 -10.24
C SER A 116 -0.59 0.62 -10.28
N TYR A 117 0.29 1.50 -10.73
CA TYR A 117 -0.03 2.89 -11.06
C TYR A 117 0.89 3.37 -12.18
N ALA A 118 0.52 4.49 -12.78
CA ALA A 118 1.31 5.11 -13.82
C ALA A 118 1.57 6.59 -13.50
N PHE A 119 2.64 7.13 -14.04
CA PHE A 119 2.94 8.57 -14.02
C PHE A 119 3.63 8.96 -15.32
N THR A 120 3.67 10.24 -15.60
CA THR A 120 4.28 10.79 -16.81
C THR A 120 5.35 11.80 -16.46
N VAL A 121 6.48 11.74 -17.17
CA VAL A 121 7.52 12.76 -17.16
C VAL A 121 7.39 13.55 -18.44
N LYS A 122 7.22 14.86 -18.31
CA LYS A 122 7.13 15.77 -19.44
C LYS A 122 7.81 17.10 -19.10
N ARG A 123 8.97 17.34 -19.69
CA ARG A 123 9.74 18.57 -19.54
C ARG A 123 9.19 19.69 -20.41
#